data_c839819d9898a5d2c2fea84d8dc99f37
#
_entry.id   c839819d9898a5d2c2fea84d8dc99f37
#
_cell.length_a   1.000
_cell.length_b   1.000
_cell.length_c   1.000
_cell.angle_alpha   90.00
_cell.angle_beta   90.00
_cell.angle_gamma   90.00
#
_symmetry.space_group_name_H-M   'P 1'
#
loop_
_entity.id
_entity.type
_entity.pdbx_description
1 polymer ?
#
loop_
_entity_poly.entity_id
_entity_poly.type
_entity_poly.pdbx_seq_one_letter_code
_entity_poly.pdbx_strand_id
1 'polypeptide(L)'
;MRIHIVNPSDMSFGVGVITPRWLYVLAGCTPAKYGDPIIVDETLEQIDPATIQQGDIVGIGIHTGNALRGLALGRMAWERGAWVIYGGIHATLFPDEPRDLGAAHAVVKGDGDHVWPEVIADCVAGRLK
;
A
#
# COMPACT_ATOMS: atom_id res chain seq x y z
N MET A 1 4.69 13.19 -8.53
CA MET A 1 4.47 12.18 -7.48
C MET A 1 3.04 11.68 -7.55
N ARG A 2 2.85 10.39 -7.57
CA ARG A 2 1.53 9.75 -7.53
C ARG A 2 1.42 8.92 -6.27
N ILE A 3 0.19 8.75 -5.80
CA ILE A 3 -0.11 7.92 -4.64
C ILE A 3 -0.92 6.73 -5.13
N HIS A 4 -0.40 5.53 -4.87
CA HIS A 4 -1.04 4.27 -5.25
C HIS A 4 -1.51 3.56 -3.99
N ILE A 5 -2.77 3.17 -3.95
CA ILE A 5 -3.36 2.41 -2.84
C ILE A 5 -3.75 1.06 -3.41
N VAL A 6 -3.09 0.00 -2.93
CA VAL A 6 -3.16 -1.33 -3.55
C VAL A 6 -3.70 -2.36 -2.59
N ASN A 7 -4.70 -3.12 -3.05
CA ASN A 7 -5.13 -4.36 -2.42
C ASN A 7 -4.55 -5.52 -3.22
N PRO A 8 -3.51 -6.23 -2.72
CA PRO A 8 -2.89 -7.34 -3.44
C PRO A 8 -3.88 -8.49 -3.69
N SER A 9 -3.61 -9.27 -4.73
CA SER A 9 -4.44 -10.43 -5.02
C SER A 9 -4.34 -11.49 -3.94
N ASP A 10 -5.47 -12.12 -3.66
CA ASP A 10 -5.56 -13.23 -2.72
C ASP A 10 -5.54 -14.54 -3.52
N MET A 11 -4.51 -15.34 -3.28
CA MET A 11 -4.33 -16.61 -3.99
C MET A 11 -5.20 -17.73 -3.44
N SER A 12 -5.84 -17.53 -2.28
CA SER A 12 -6.50 -18.62 -1.60
C SER A 12 -7.85 -19.00 -2.21
N PHE A 13 -8.60 -18.06 -2.75
CA PHE A 13 -9.91 -18.34 -3.37
C PHE A 13 -10.26 -17.27 -4.39
N GLY A 14 -10.30 -17.55 -5.63
CA GLY A 14 -10.60 -16.59 -6.67
C GLY A 14 -12.01 -15.98 -6.64
N VAL A 15 -12.59 -15.74 -5.48
CA VAL A 15 -14.00 -15.35 -5.37
C VAL A 15 -14.22 -14.07 -4.57
N GLY A 16 -13.21 -13.33 -4.30
CA GLY A 16 -13.38 -12.04 -3.66
C GLY A 16 -13.85 -11.02 -4.68
N VAL A 17 -15.14 -10.89 -4.86
CA VAL A 17 -15.71 -9.98 -5.86
C VAL A 17 -16.08 -8.62 -5.30
N ILE A 18 -15.78 -8.35 -4.03
CA ILE A 18 -16.09 -7.08 -3.40
C ILE A 18 -14.80 -6.34 -3.13
N THR A 19 -14.64 -5.17 -3.75
CA THR A 19 -13.50 -4.30 -3.48
C THR A 19 -13.53 -3.88 -2.01
N PRO A 20 -12.41 -4.06 -1.28
CA PRO A 20 -12.37 -3.70 0.12
C PRO A 20 -12.66 -2.22 0.36
N ARG A 21 -13.48 -1.96 1.35
CA ARG A 21 -13.87 -0.60 1.68
C ARG A 21 -12.69 0.28 2.08
N TRP A 22 -11.67 -0.31 2.71
CA TRP A 22 -10.53 0.47 3.20
C TRP A 22 -9.79 1.21 2.08
N LEU A 23 -9.82 0.68 0.85
CA LEU A 23 -9.23 1.37 -0.32
C LEU A 23 -9.85 2.76 -0.51
N TYR A 24 -11.17 2.82 -0.46
CA TYR A 24 -11.88 4.08 -0.64
C TYR A 24 -11.75 5.00 0.57
N VAL A 25 -11.67 4.43 1.78
CA VAL A 25 -11.47 5.22 2.99
C VAL A 25 -10.11 5.92 2.95
N LEU A 26 -9.05 5.20 2.62
CA LEU A 26 -7.73 5.82 2.48
C LEU A 26 -7.69 6.84 1.34
N ALA A 27 -8.34 6.54 0.22
CA ALA A 27 -8.41 7.49 -0.88
C ALA A 27 -9.10 8.79 -0.43
N GLY A 28 -10.18 8.68 0.34
CA GLY A 28 -10.87 9.83 0.88
C GLY A 28 -10.07 10.61 1.90
N CYS A 29 -9.13 9.96 2.59
CA CYS A 29 -8.23 10.59 3.56
C CYS A 29 -6.98 11.21 2.91
N THR A 30 -6.79 11.00 1.61
CA THR A 30 -5.64 11.55 0.89
C THR A 30 -5.89 13.03 0.62
N PRO A 31 -4.98 13.93 1.09
CA PRO A 31 -5.19 15.36 0.86
C PRO A 31 -5.25 15.70 -0.63
N ALA A 32 -6.22 16.55 -0.99
CA ALA A 32 -6.49 16.91 -2.38
C ALA A 32 -5.30 17.55 -3.08
N LYS A 33 -4.39 18.17 -2.33
CA LYS A 33 -3.22 18.83 -2.91
C LYS A 33 -2.24 17.86 -3.59
N TYR A 34 -2.35 16.57 -3.31
CA TYR A 34 -1.52 15.54 -3.95
C TYR A 34 -2.18 14.92 -5.17
N GLY A 35 -3.37 15.39 -5.55
CA GLY A 35 -4.14 14.81 -6.63
C GLY A 35 -4.93 13.58 -6.20
N ASP A 36 -5.65 12.99 -7.13
CA ASP A 36 -6.45 11.80 -6.85
C ASP A 36 -5.54 10.58 -6.75
N PRO A 37 -5.66 9.77 -5.68
CA PRO A 37 -4.89 8.54 -5.59
C PRO A 37 -5.34 7.52 -6.62
N ILE A 38 -4.39 6.68 -7.05
CA ILE A 38 -4.68 5.56 -7.96
C ILE A 38 -5.02 4.36 -7.08
N ILE A 39 -6.23 3.84 -7.24
CA ILE A 39 -6.70 2.68 -6.49
C ILE A 39 -6.55 1.44 -7.37
N VAL A 40 -5.83 0.44 -6.88
CA VAL A 40 -5.67 -0.83 -7.58
C VAL A 40 -6.17 -1.96 -6.68
N ASP A 41 -7.21 -2.63 -7.13
CA ASP A 41 -7.71 -3.84 -6.48
C ASP A 41 -7.33 -5.03 -7.35
N GLU A 42 -6.33 -5.80 -6.91
CA GLU A 42 -5.84 -6.92 -7.69
C GLU A 42 -6.78 -8.12 -7.72
N THR A 43 -7.93 -8.05 -7.05
CA THR A 43 -8.99 -9.02 -7.28
C THR A 43 -9.65 -8.79 -8.64
N LEU A 44 -9.52 -7.59 -9.20
CA LEU A 44 -10.11 -7.18 -10.47
C LEU A 44 -9.08 -7.02 -11.59
N GLU A 45 -7.87 -6.59 -11.25
CA GLU A 45 -6.82 -6.33 -12.22
C GLU A 45 -5.45 -6.47 -11.56
N GLN A 46 -4.42 -6.73 -12.35
CA GLN A 46 -3.04 -6.71 -11.82
C GLN A 46 -2.46 -5.32 -11.95
N ILE A 47 -1.66 -4.94 -10.96
CA ILE A 47 -0.93 -3.67 -11.04
C ILE A 47 0.13 -3.77 -12.14
N ASP A 48 0.21 -2.71 -12.94
CA ASP A 48 1.28 -2.58 -13.94
C ASP A 48 2.47 -1.88 -13.28
N PRO A 49 3.62 -2.55 -13.11
CA PRO A 49 4.78 -1.93 -12.49
C PRO A 49 5.22 -0.63 -13.17
N ALA A 50 4.98 -0.49 -14.47
CA ALA A 50 5.35 0.70 -15.21
C ALA A 50 4.60 1.95 -14.75
N THR A 51 3.47 1.81 -14.05
CA THR A 51 2.73 2.95 -13.51
C THR A 51 3.37 3.54 -12.26
N ILE A 52 4.28 2.80 -11.63
CA ILE A 52 4.97 3.25 -10.42
C ILE A 52 6.29 3.90 -10.81
N GLN A 53 6.49 5.13 -10.43
CA GLN A 53 7.67 5.91 -10.78
C GLN A 53 8.44 6.32 -9.53
N GLN A 54 9.68 6.71 -9.72
CA GLN A 54 10.52 7.16 -8.62
C GLN A 54 9.86 8.33 -7.89
N GLY A 55 9.84 8.26 -6.57
CA GLY A 55 9.24 9.26 -5.71
C GLY A 55 7.75 9.05 -5.44
N ASP A 56 7.11 8.10 -6.11
CA ASP A 56 5.71 7.76 -5.85
C ASP A 56 5.55 7.14 -4.46
N ILE A 57 4.34 7.16 -3.95
CA ILE A 57 3.98 6.53 -2.68
C ILE A 57 3.07 5.35 -2.97
N VAL A 58 3.41 4.18 -2.44
CA VAL A 58 2.62 2.96 -2.62
C VAL A 58 2.16 2.45 -1.26
N GLY A 59 0.87 2.53 -1.00
CA GLY A 59 0.25 1.99 0.20
C GLY A 59 -0.33 0.62 -0.10
N ILE A 60 0.09 -0.38 0.65
CA ILE A 60 -0.30 -1.78 0.45
C ILE A 60 -0.98 -2.29 1.71
N GLY A 61 -2.23 -2.73 1.57
CA GLY A 61 -2.96 -3.35 2.66
C GLY A 61 -2.89 -4.86 2.57
N ILE A 62 -2.36 -5.51 3.59
CA ILE A 62 -2.22 -6.95 3.60
C ILE A 62 -3.01 -7.61 4.72
N HIS A 63 -3.63 -8.73 4.39
CA HIS A 63 -4.14 -9.71 5.34
C HIS A 63 -3.41 -11.02 5.07
N THR A 64 -3.66 -12.04 5.89
CA THR A 64 -2.89 -13.29 5.77
C THR A 64 -2.97 -13.91 4.37
N GLY A 65 -4.15 -13.85 3.73
CA GLY A 65 -4.35 -14.49 2.42
C GLY A 65 -3.58 -13.84 1.28
N ASN A 66 -3.30 -12.54 1.36
CA ASN A 66 -2.61 -11.82 0.27
C ASN A 66 -1.21 -11.34 0.66
N ALA A 67 -0.72 -11.73 1.84
CA ALA A 67 0.53 -11.19 2.37
C ALA A 67 1.73 -11.44 1.44
N LEU A 68 1.88 -12.64 0.89
CA LEU A 68 3.00 -12.97 0.02
C LEU A 68 3.02 -12.08 -1.24
N ARG A 69 1.84 -11.89 -1.85
CA ARG A 69 1.72 -11.01 -3.02
C ARG A 69 2.02 -9.57 -2.64
N GLY A 70 1.51 -9.12 -1.48
CA GLY A 70 1.77 -7.78 -0.99
C GLY A 70 3.25 -7.51 -0.75
N LEU A 71 3.97 -8.47 -0.16
CA LEU A 71 5.40 -8.34 0.05
C LEU A 71 6.17 -8.25 -1.27
N ALA A 72 5.76 -9.04 -2.28
CA ALA A 72 6.36 -8.97 -3.61
C ALA A 72 6.11 -7.62 -4.28
N LEU A 73 4.90 -7.08 -4.15
CA LEU A 73 4.58 -5.76 -4.68
C LEU A 73 5.41 -4.66 -4.01
N GLY A 74 5.62 -4.76 -2.71
CA GLY A 74 6.43 -3.80 -1.98
C GLY A 74 7.88 -3.80 -2.46
N ARG A 75 8.46 -4.97 -2.64
CA ARG A 75 9.83 -5.09 -3.17
C ARG A 75 9.93 -4.48 -4.57
N MET A 76 8.95 -4.77 -5.42
CA MET A 76 8.90 -4.22 -6.78
C MET A 76 8.82 -2.69 -6.73
N ALA A 77 7.95 -2.13 -5.91
CA ALA A 77 7.79 -0.69 -5.77
C ALA A 77 9.07 -0.04 -5.25
N TRP A 78 9.72 -0.66 -4.28
CA TRP A 78 10.97 -0.17 -3.73
C TRP A 78 12.08 -0.13 -4.80
N GLU A 79 12.16 -1.17 -5.63
CA GLU A 79 13.15 -1.23 -6.72
C GLU A 79 12.90 -0.13 -7.76
N ARG A 80 11.67 0.34 -7.90
CA ARG A 80 11.34 1.44 -8.79
C ARG A 80 11.50 2.82 -8.14
N GLY A 81 11.98 2.89 -6.92
CA GLY A 81 12.26 4.13 -6.23
C GLY A 81 11.07 4.76 -5.53
N ALA A 82 10.01 4.00 -5.28
CA ALA A 82 8.82 4.49 -4.57
C ALA A 82 8.96 4.32 -3.07
N TRP A 83 8.18 5.10 -2.32
CA TRP A 83 8.00 4.90 -0.90
C TRP A 83 6.98 3.77 -0.68
N VAL A 84 7.31 2.81 0.18
CA VAL A 84 6.48 1.62 0.41
C VAL A 84 5.95 1.63 1.83
N ILE A 85 4.62 1.66 1.96
CA ILE A 85 3.93 1.69 3.24
C ILE A 85 2.97 0.51 3.31
N TYR A 86 3.02 -0.25 4.39
CA TYR A 86 2.13 -1.37 4.63
C TYR A 86 1.13 -1.05 5.73
N GLY A 87 -0.07 -1.58 5.58
CA GLY A 87 -1.10 -1.53 6.59
C GLY A 87 -1.96 -2.79 6.52
N GLY A 88 -3.06 -2.82 7.29
CA GLY A 88 -3.97 -3.94 7.33
C GLY A 88 -3.72 -4.88 8.49
N ILE A 89 -4.58 -5.90 8.61
CA ILE A 89 -4.56 -6.81 9.76
C ILE A 89 -3.24 -7.56 9.87
N HIS A 90 -2.74 -8.10 8.77
CA HIS A 90 -1.50 -8.89 8.79
C HIS A 90 -0.30 -8.03 9.19
N ALA A 91 -0.21 -6.83 8.67
CA ALA A 91 0.87 -5.89 9.01
C ALA A 91 0.80 -5.46 10.47
N THR A 92 -0.41 -5.34 11.03
CA THR A 92 -0.61 -5.01 12.44
C THR A 92 -0.12 -6.13 13.36
N LEU A 93 -0.41 -7.38 12.99
CA LEU A 93 -0.05 -8.55 13.79
C LEU A 93 1.41 -8.97 13.60
N PHE A 94 1.95 -8.81 12.41
CA PHE A 94 3.30 -9.24 12.04
C PHE A 94 4.06 -8.11 11.35
N PRO A 95 4.35 -7.01 12.07
CA PRO A 95 4.94 -5.82 11.42
C PRO A 95 6.38 -6.06 10.94
N ASP A 96 7.06 -7.07 11.46
CA ASP A 96 8.43 -7.37 11.04
C ASP A 96 8.50 -7.97 9.63
N GLU A 97 7.45 -8.69 9.19
CA GLU A 97 7.44 -9.28 7.86
C GLU A 97 7.53 -8.24 6.74
N PRO A 98 6.67 -7.21 6.72
CA PRO A 98 6.79 -6.16 5.70
C PRO A 98 8.15 -5.47 5.74
N ARG A 99 8.68 -5.22 6.91
CA ARG A 99 9.97 -4.55 7.06
C ARG A 99 11.11 -5.40 6.54
N ASP A 100 11.13 -6.69 6.90
CA ASP A 100 12.25 -7.57 6.57
C ASP A 100 12.14 -8.20 5.19
N LEU A 101 10.92 -8.45 4.71
CA LEU A 101 10.68 -9.19 3.46
C LEU A 101 10.03 -8.35 2.38
N GLY A 102 9.40 -7.24 2.71
CA GLY A 102 8.62 -6.43 1.79
C GLY A 102 9.20 -5.04 1.52
N ALA A 103 10.42 -4.76 1.94
CA ALA A 103 11.09 -3.49 1.73
C ALA A 103 10.27 -2.28 2.21
N ALA A 104 9.60 -2.41 3.35
CA ALA A 104 8.76 -1.35 3.89
C ALA A 104 9.58 -0.15 4.38
N HIS A 105 9.16 1.05 4.00
CA HIS A 105 9.64 2.27 4.62
C HIS A 105 8.88 2.56 5.92
N ALA A 106 7.61 2.15 5.97
CA ALA A 106 6.79 2.29 7.16
C ALA A 106 5.73 1.21 7.22
N VAL A 107 5.31 0.87 8.44
CA VAL A 107 4.21 -0.05 8.69
C VAL A 107 3.22 0.66 9.60
N VAL A 108 1.97 0.74 9.18
CA VAL A 108 0.89 1.37 9.95
C VAL A 108 0.14 0.27 10.68
N LYS A 109 0.10 0.35 12.00
CA LYS A 109 -0.62 -0.60 12.84
C LYS A 109 -2.02 -0.07 13.15
N GLY A 110 -3.01 -0.96 13.09
CA GLY A 110 -4.40 -0.60 13.35
C GLY A 110 -5.02 0.20 12.20
N ASP A 111 -5.95 1.09 12.54
CA ASP A 111 -6.63 1.93 11.55
C ASP A 111 -5.67 2.99 11.01
N GLY A 112 -5.46 2.95 9.69
CA GLY A 112 -4.53 3.85 9.02
C GLY A 112 -5.10 5.18 8.60
N ASP A 113 -6.42 5.34 8.61
CA ASP A 113 -7.09 6.52 8.06
C ASP A 113 -6.68 7.82 8.76
N HIS A 114 -6.47 7.79 10.07
CA HIS A 114 -6.07 8.98 10.83
C HIS A 114 -4.62 9.40 10.59
N VAL A 115 -3.74 8.43 10.31
CA VAL A 115 -2.30 8.71 10.16
C VAL A 115 -1.87 8.82 8.70
N TRP A 116 -2.72 8.42 7.77
CA TRP A 116 -2.39 8.42 6.35
C TRP A 116 -1.91 9.78 5.83
N PRO A 117 -2.59 10.90 6.13
CA PRO A 117 -2.09 12.20 5.70
C PRO A 117 -0.70 12.53 6.24
N GLU A 118 -0.39 12.15 7.49
CA GLU A 118 0.93 12.35 8.07
C GLU A 118 1.99 11.51 7.39
N VAL A 119 1.66 10.26 7.07
CA VAL A 119 2.57 9.36 6.35
C VAL A 119 2.92 9.94 5.00
N ILE A 120 1.94 10.44 4.26
CA ILE A 120 2.17 11.08 2.98
C ILE A 120 3.08 12.30 3.14
N ALA A 121 2.79 13.15 4.12
CA ALA A 121 3.60 14.35 4.36
C ALA A 121 5.05 13.99 4.69
N ASP A 122 5.27 12.93 5.47
CA ASP A 122 6.61 12.48 5.82
C ASP A 122 7.36 11.93 4.60
N CYS A 123 6.67 11.22 3.71
CA CYS A 123 7.27 10.77 2.45
C CYS A 123 7.70 11.95 1.59
N VAL A 124 6.82 12.94 1.43
CA VAL A 124 7.11 14.13 0.62
C VAL A 124 8.29 14.90 1.20
N ALA A 125 8.40 14.97 2.53
CA ALA A 125 9.50 15.64 3.20
C ALA A 125 10.78 14.80 3.29
N GLY A 126 10.73 13.53 2.88
CA GLY A 126 11.87 12.61 2.98
C GLY A 126 12.20 12.19 4.40
N ARG A 127 11.24 12.26 5.32
CA ARG A 127 11.47 11.96 6.74
C ARG A 127 11.19 10.51 7.12
N LEU A 128 10.53 9.74 6.27
CA LEU A 128 10.32 8.33 6.54
C LEU A 128 11.64 7.55 6.44
N LYS A 129 11.85 6.71 7.41
CA LYS A 129 13.05 5.88 7.47
C LYS A 129 12.72 4.41 7.38
#